data_47e648e81aad89c53c317cdeea3a7edb
#
_entry.id   47e648e81aad89c53c317cdeea3a7edb
#
_cell.length_a   1.000
_cell.length_b   1.000
_cell.length_c   1.000
_cell.angle_alpha   90.00
_cell.angle_beta   90.00
_cell.angle_gamma   90.00
#
_symmetry.space_group_name_H-M   'P 1'
#
loop_
_entity.id
_entity.type
_entity.pdbx_description
1 polymer ?
#
loop_
_entity_poly.entity_id
_entity_poly.type
_entity_poly.pdbx_seq_one_letter_code
_entity_poly.pdbx_strand_id
1 'polypeptide(L)'
;MTQKIVINTDFGGFGLSDEALELYKVLMEIPLVTNLCYWEIDRDDPVLIQIIEQLGDKANDRYATLKVVEIPDDVEWHIHEYDGMEHIAENHRTWQ
;
A
#
# COMPACT_ATOMS: atom_id res chain seq x y z
N MET A 1 -11.63 13.18 10.77
CA MET A 1 -10.34 12.47 10.69
C MET A 1 -10.26 11.69 9.40
N THR A 2 -9.08 11.31 9.00
CA THR A 2 -8.86 10.59 7.74
C THR A 2 -8.11 9.29 7.97
N GLN A 3 -8.24 8.37 7.03
CA GLN A 3 -7.42 7.17 6.96
C GLN A 3 -6.57 7.22 5.70
N LYS A 4 -5.42 6.56 5.75
CA LYS A 4 -4.47 6.53 4.64
C LYS A 4 -4.37 5.12 4.09
N ILE A 5 -4.31 5.03 2.77
CA ILE A 5 -4.25 3.75 2.05
C ILE A 5 -3.20 3.86 0.96
N VAL A 6 -2.37 2.84 0.82
CA VAL A 6 -1.32 2.81 -0.21
C VAL A 6 -1.85 2.10 -1.45
N ILE A 7 -1.71 2.75 -2.60
CA ILE A 7 -2.08 2.17 -3.89
C ILE A 7 -0.92 2.31 -4.87
N ASN A 8 -0.99 1.52 -5.94
CA ASN A 8 -0.10 1.63 -7.07
C ASN A 8 -0.79 2.38 -8.21
N THR A 9 -0.14 3.42 -8.73
CA THR A 9 -0.70 4.24 -9.80
C THR A 9 -0.06 3.98 -11.17
N ASP A 10 0.70 2.89 -11.29
CA ASP A 10 1.34 2.50 -12.54
C ASP A 10 0.75 1.17 -13.05
N PHE A 11 0.93 0.88 -14.33
CA PHE A 11 0.37 -0.32 -14.94
C PHE A 11 1.10 -1.60 -14.57
N GLY A 12 2.26 -1.52 -13.92
CA GLY A 12 3.05 -2.69 -13.56
C GLY A 12 2.54 -3.52 -12.38
N GLY A 13 1.54 -3.02 -11.67
CA GLY A 13 1.01 -3.68 -10.47
C GLY A 13 1.71 -3.24 -9.19
N PHE A 14 1.05 -3.51 -8.05
CA PHE A 14 1.59 -3.15 -6.74
C PHE A 14 2.87 -3.93 -6.45
N GLY A 15 3.87 -3.27 -5.93
CA GLY A 15 5.10 -3.90 -5.48
C GLY A 15 5.92 -2.95 -4.64
N LEU A 16 6.72 -3.52 -3.74
CA LEU A 16 7.63 -2.78 -2.87
C LEU A 16 9.07 -3.08 -3.26
N SER A 17 9.94 -2.09 -3.16
CA SER A 17 11.37 -2.31 -3.35
C SER A 17 11.94 -3.18 -2.23
N ASP A 18 13.09 -3.79 -2.47
CA ASP A 18 13.78 -4.56 -1.44
C ASP A 18 14.12 -3.70 -0.23
N GLU A 19 14.50 -2.45 -0.46
CA GLU A 19 14.78 -1.49 0.60
C GLU A 19 13.55 -1.24 1.47
N ALA A 20 12.38 -1.09 0.87
CA ALA A 20 11.14 -0.89 1.60
C ALA A 20 10.76 -2.13 2.42
N LEU A 21 10.91 -3.33 1.85
CA LEU A 21 10.63 -4.58 2.56
C LEU A 21 11.57 -4.79 3.74
N GLU A 22 12.86 -4.49 3.57
CA GLU A 22 13.84 -4.60 4.65
C GLU A 22 13.51 -3.63 5.78
N LEU A 23 13.17 -2.39 5.45
CA LEU A 23 12.79 -1.40 6.45
C LEU A 23 11.53 -1.81 7.20
N TYR A 24 10.55 -2.37 6.48
CA TYR A 24 9.33 -2.91 7.10
C TYR A 24 9.67 -3.99 8.12
N LYS A 25 10.53 -4.94 7.76
CA LYS A 25 10.97 -6.00 8.67
C LYS A 25 11.65 -5.43 9.90
N VAL A 26 12.53 -4.45 9.73
CA VAL A 26 13.23 -3.82 10.86
C VAL A 26 12.23 -3.14 11.80
N LEU A 27 11.29 -2.36 11.27
CA LEU A 27 10.31 -1.63 12.07
C LEU A 27 9.32 -2.55 12.77
N MET A 28 9.01 -3.69 12.17
CA MET A 28 8.10 -4.69 12.76
C MET A 28 8.82 -5.74 13.58
N GLU A 29 10.13 -5.63 13.74
CA GLU A 29 10.98 -6.59 14.45
C GLU A 29 10.88 -8.00 13.88
N ILE A 30 10.72 -8.11 12.56
CA ILE A 30 10.73 -9.38 11.84
C ILE A 30 12.18 -9.69 11.43
N PRO A 31 12.68 -10.92 11.67
CA PRO A 31 14.02 -11.27 11.23
C PRO A 31 14.21 -11.09 9.73
N LEU A 32 15.35 -10.53 9.32
CA LEU A 32 15.61 -10.25 7.90
C LEU A 32 15.64 -11.51 7.04
N VAL A 33 15.92 -12.67 7.65
CA VAL A 33 15.91 -13.95 6.94
C VAL A 33 14.50 -14.47 6.67
N THR A 34 13.50 -13.88 7.29
CA THR A 34 12.11 -14.26 7.08
C THR A 34 11.66 -13.83 5.68
N ASN A 35 11.05 -14.75 4.96
CA ASN A 35 10.54 -14.46 3.62
C ASN A 35 9.17 -13.79 3.73
N LEU A 36 9.16 -12.48 3.55
CA LEU A 36 7.92 -11.67 3.60
C LEU A 36 7.59 -11.18 2.20
N CYS A 37 6.36 -11.44 1.77
CA CYS A 37 5.87 -10.99 0.48
C CYS A 37 5.06 -9.70 0.65
N TYR A 38 5.24 -8.76 -0.27
CA TYR A 38 4.57 -7.44 -0.18
C TYR A 38 3.03 -7.56 -0.18
N TRP A 39 2.47 -8.58 -0.80
CA TRP A 39 1.02 -8.78 -0.83
C TRP A 39 0.45 -9.26 0.51
N GLU A 40 1.29 -9.63 1.46
CA GLU A 40 0.88 -10.00 2.81
C GLU A 40 0.68 -8.78 3.71
N ILE A 41 1.11 -7.61 3.26
CA ILE A 41 1.01 -6.36 4.02
C ILE A 41 -0.29 -5.65 3.64
N ASP A 42 -1.06 -5.26 4.66
CA ASP A 42 -2.30 -4.50 4.43
C ASP A 42 -1.98 -3.11 3.87
N ARG A 43 -2.82 -2.64 2.97
CA ARG A 43 -2.62 -1.35 2.30
C ARG A 43 -2.84 -0.15 3.23
N ASP A 44 -3.49 -0.35 4.36
CA ASP A 44 -3.70 0.67 5.39
C ASP A 44 -2.81 0.45 6.61
N ASP A 45 -1.82 -0.43 6.52
CA ASP A 45 -0.87 -0.67 7.59
C ASP A 45 -0.10 0.61 7.92
N PRO A 46 -0.13 1.09 9.18
CA PRO A 46 0.55 2.33 9.54
C PRO A 46 2.06 2.31 9.29
N VAL A 47 2.69 1.16 9.46
CA VAL A 47 4.14 1.02 9.22
C VAL A 47 4.44 1.10 7.73
N LEU A 48 3.62 0.47 6.89
CA LEU A 48 3.76 0.58 5.43
C LEU A 48 3.63 2.03 4.98
N ILE A 49 2.63 2.74 5.48
CA ILE A 49 2.40 4.15 5.15
C ILE A 49 3.61 5.00 5.54
N GLN A 50 4.14 4.78 6.75
CA GLN A 50 5.32 5.48 7.23
C GLN A 50 6.52 5.26 6.30
N ILE A 51 6.74 4.04 5.86
CA ILE A 51 7.84 3.69 4.96
C ILE A 51 7.71 4.41 3.62
N ILE A 52 6.51 4.41 3.05
CA ILE A 52 6.25 5.06 1.77
C ILE A 52 6.48 6.58 1.88
N GLU A 53 6.01 7.19 2.96
CA GLU A 53 6.21 8.62 3.19
C GLU A 53 7.68 8.97 3.43
N GLN A 54 8.44 8.06 4.06
CA GLN A 54 9.85 8.26 4.36
C GLN A 54 10.75 8.04 3.13
N LEU A 55 10.54 6.98 2.38
CA LEU A 55 11.38 6.61 1.25
C LEU A 55 10.97 7.29 -0.06
N GLY A 56 9.71 7.68 -0.20
CA GLY A 56 9.22 8.25 -1.44
C GLY A 56 9.41 7.25 -2.60
N ASP A 57 10.00 7.72 -3.69
CA ASP A 57 10.20 6.89 -4.88
C ASP A 57 11.07 5.66 -4.63
N LYS A 58 11.89 5.67 -3.60
CA LYS A 58 12.75 4.53 -3.26
C LYS A 58 11.97 3.34 -2.73
N ALA A 59 10.70 3.53 -2.34
CA ALA A 59 9.83 2.45 -1.90
C ALA A 59 9.22 1.70 -3.09
N ASN A 60 9.23 2.28 -4.28
CA ASN A 60 8.62 1.70 -5.46
C ASN A 60 9.42 0.51 -5.96
N ASP A 61 8.73 -0.59 -6.24
CA ASP A 61 9.29 -1.67 -7.03
C ASP A 61 9.47 -1.18 -8.48
N ARG A 62 10.16 -1.98 -9.28
CA ARG A 62 10.58 -1.64 -10.64
C ARG A 62 9.42 -1.15 -11.54
N TYR A 63 8.23 -1.71 -11.37
CA TYR A 63 7.06 -1.42 -12.20
C TYR A 63 5.92 -0.78 -11.42
N ALA A 64 6.21 -0.28 -10.23
CA ALA A 64 5.19 0.32 -9.37
C ALA A 64 5.48 1.81 -9.15
N THR A 65 4.42 2.59 -9.00
CA THR A 65 4.50 3.96 -8.51
C THR A 65 3.50 4.08 -7.36
N LEU A 66 4.03 4.04 -6.15
CA LEU A 66 3.20 3.98 -4.95
C LEU A 66 2.75 5.37 -4.52
N LYS A 67 1.53 5.44 -4.03
CA LYS A 67 0.93 6.68 -3.57
C LYS A 67 0.11 6.42 -2.30
N VAL A 68 0.21 7.33 -1.33
CA VAL A 68 -0.64 7.32 -0.14
C VAL A 68 -1.84 8.20 -0.42
N VAL A 69 -3.03 7.63 -0.31
CA VAL A 69 -4.28 8.36 -0.52
C VAL A 69 -4.99 8.51 0.82
N GLU A 70 -5.44 9.72 1.14
CA GLU A 70 -6.24 9.99 2.32
C GLU A 70 -7.72 10.02 1.96
N ILE A 71 -8.52 9.30 2.74
CA ILE A 71 -9.98 9.30 2.61
C ILE A 71 -10.60 9.47 4.00
N PRO A 72 -11.89 9.87 4.10
CA PRO A 72 -12.56 9.95 5.40
C PRO A 72 -12.58 8.62 6.14
N ASP A 73 -12.46 8.66 7.46
CA ASP A 73 -12.45 7.45 8.31
C ASP A 73 -13.73 6.63 8.24
N ASP A 74 -14.85 7.28 7.96
CA ASP A 74 -16.17 6.65 7.96
C ASP A 74 -16.53 6.02 6.62
N VAL A 75 -15.61 6.04 5.66
CA VAL A 75 -15.84 5.46 4.34
C VAL A 75 -15.39 4.01 4.32
N GLU A 76 -16.24 3.12 3.87
CA GLU A 76 -15.86 1.75 3.53
C GLU A 76 -15.28 1.76 2.12
N TRP A 77 -14.16 1.12 1.96
CA TRP A 77 -13.41 1.20 0.70
C TRP A 77 -12.92 -0.17 0.25
N HIS A 78 -12.59 -0.24 -1.03
CA HIS A 78 -11.86 -1.37 -1.60
C HIS A 78 -10.94 -0.85 -2.69
N ILE A 79 -9.94 -1.64 -3.05
CA ILE A 79 -9.04 -1.30 -4.13
C ILE A 79 -9.57 -1.91 -5.41
N HIS A 80 -9.77 -1.07 -6.42
CA HIS A 80 -10.17 -1.50 -7.75
C HIS A 80 -8.94 -1.45 -8.65
N GLU A 81 -8.63 -2.54 -9.31
CA GLU A 81 -7.46 -2.66 -10.17
C GLU A 81 -7.88 -2.77 -11.62
N TYR A 82 -7.16 -2.05 -12.48
CA TYR A 82 -7.27 -2.21 -13.92
C TYR A 82 -5.86 -2.24 -14.50
N ASP A 83 -5.49 -3.39 -15.07
CA ASP A 83 -4.20 -3.57 -15.75
C ASP A 83 -2.99 -3.21 -14.88
N GLY A 84 -3.08 -3.52 -13.58
CA GLY A 84 -2.05 -3.20 -12.59
C GLY A 84 -2.22 -1.86 -11.92
N MET A 85 -2.90 -0.92 -12.55
CA MET A 85 -3.18 0.39 -11.96
C MET A 85 -4.35 0.30 -10.99
N GLU A 86 -4.17 0.88 -9.81
CA GLU A 86 -5.16 0.79 -8.73
C GLU A 86 -5.77 2.15 -8.43
N HIS A 87 -7.00 2.12 -7.95
CA HIS A 87 -7.62 3.28 -7.33
C HIS A 87 -8.51 2.80 -6.20
N ILE A 88 -8.82 3.73 -5.29
CA ILE A 88 -9.70 3.42 -4.17
C ILE A 88 -11.13 3.72 -4.58
N ALA A 89 -11.98 2.72 -4.43
CA ALA A 89 -13.41 2.86 -4.69
C ALA A 89 -14.16 2.78 -3.37
N GLU A 90 -15.18 3.63 -3.23
CA GLU A 90 -16.05 3.61 -2.07
C GLU A 90 -17.08 2.50 -2.22
N ASN A 91 -17.29 1.74 -1.14
CA ASN A 91 -18.32 0.71 -1.13
C ASN A 91 -19.69 1.36 -1.00
N HIS A 92 -20.55 1.15 -1.98
CA HIS A 92 -21.89 1.69 -1.96
C HIS A 92 -22.86 0.70 -1.32
N ARG A 93 -23.73 1.23 -0.47
CA ARG A 93 -24.85 0.45 0.05
C ARG A 93 -25.87 0.23 -1.05
N THR A 94 -26.32 -1.01 -1.15
CA THR A 94 -27.40 -1.35 -2.06
C THR A 94 -28.66 -1.58 -1.25
N TRP A 95 -29.72 -0.87 -1.60
CA TRP A 95 -31.03 -1.02 -0.98
C TRP A 95 -31.94 -1.77 -1.93
N GLN A 96 -32.59 -2.76 -1.41
CA GLN A 96 -33.53 -3.56 -2.17
C GLN A 96 -34.92 -3.53 -1.54
#